data_8ce9bbb37d3957c9471283a2d1416a16
#
_entry.id   8ce9bbb37d3957c9471283a2d1416a16
#
_cell.length_a   1.000
_cell.length_b   1.000
_cell.length_c   1.000
_cell.angle_alpha   90.00
_cell.angle_beta   90.00
_cell.angle_gamma   90.00
#
_symmetry.space_group_name_H-M   'P 1'
#
loop_
_entity.id
_entity.type
_entity.pdbx_description
1 polymer ?
#
loop_
_entity_poly.entity_id
_entity_poly.type
_entity_poly.pdbx_seq_one_letter_code
_entity_poly.pdbx_strand_id
1 'polypeptide(L)'
;MAIKTEAIGKEWPASTYEVGKEKIGEYARVVGLDNPVHFDREAARAAGFRDVVAPPMFAVVFSSPAVGPAMFDPDVGMNFAAMVHGGQEFEWGEPACSGDEITTTAKCLDISEKDGKGFYIFETNAVNQNGDQVARGTWTLIVRGV
;
A
#
# COMPACT_ATOMS: atom_id res chain seq x y z
N MET A 1 7.91 25.03 9.55
CA MET A 1 9.10 24.19 9.68
C MET A 1 9.56 23.78 8.29
N ALA A 2 10.85 23.90 8.02
CA ALA A 2 11.37 23.57 6.70
C ALA A 2 11.32 22.06 6.44
N ILE A 3 10.98 21.67 5.22
CA ILE A 3 11.03 20.28 4.79
C ILE A 3 12.48 19.80 4.65
N LYS A 4 12.67 18.48 4.76
CA LYS A 4 13.96 17.83 4.46
C LYS A 4 13.84 17.10 3.14
N THR A 5 14.87 17.18 2.31
CA THR A 5 14.88 16.54 0.99
C THR A 5 15.92 15.43 0.87
N GLU A 6 16.72 15.21 1.92
CA GLU A 6 17.81 14.24 1.91
C GLU A 6 17.34 12.81 1.73
N ALA A 7 16.11 12.49 2.14
CA ALA A 7 15.56 11.17 2.01
C ALA A 7 15.05 10.83 0.59
N ILE A 8 15.05 11.79 -0.34
CA ILE A 8 14.65 11.49 -1.73
C ILE A 8 15.57 10.44 -2.30
N GLY A 9 14.98 9.35 -2.80
CA GLY A 9 15.70 8.19 -3.30
C GLY A 9 15.98 7.10 -2.26
N LYS A 10 15.72 7.36 -0.98
CA LYS A 10 15.91 6.37 0.07
C LYS A 10 14.91 5.22 -0.09
N GLU A 11 15.40 4.02 0.19
CA GLU A 11 14.59 2.80 0.22
C GLU A 11 14.57 2.24 1.64
N TRP A 12 13.48 1.60 2.01
CA TRP A 12 13.31 0.95 3.31
C TRP A 12 13.29 -0.57 3.14
N PRO A 13 13.61 -1.32 4.20
CA PRO A 13 13.55 -2.78 4.15
C PRO A 13 12.18 -3.29 3.72
N ALA A 14 12.18 -4.39 2.97
CA ALA A 14 10.97 -5.03 2.52
C ALA A 14 10.11 -5.50 3.70
N SER A 15 8.79 -5.41 3.52
CA SER A 15 7.80 -5.94 4.45
C SER A 15 7.08 -7.11 3.80
N THR A 16 6.88 -8.19 4.56
CA THR A 16 6.15 -9.37 4.09
C THR A 16 4.81 -9.46 4.79
N TYR A 17 3.76 -9.72 4.01
CA TYR A 17 2.37 -9.82 4.48
C TYR A 17 1.75 -11.12 3.97
N GLU A 18 1.20 -11.93 4.88
CA GLU A 18 0.45 -13.12 4.51
C GLU A 18 -1.02 -12.76 4.33
N VAL A 19 -1.55 -13.00 3.12
CA VAL A 19 -2.94 -12.68 2.79
C VAL A 19 -3.87 -13.73 3.36
N GLY A 20 -4.80 -13.32 4.21
CA GLY A 20 -5.75 -14.20 4.87
C GLY A 20 -7.18 -13.99 4.41
N LYS A 21 -7.95 -15.09 4.29
CA LYS A 21 -9.34 -15.07 3.90
C LYS A 21 -10.20 -14.18 4.80
N GLU A 22 -9.96 -14.24 6.11
CA GLU A 22 -10.75 -13.46 7.08
C GLU A 22 -10.54 -11.95 6.90
N LYS A 23 -9.29 -11.52 6.70
CA LYS A 23 -8.99 -10.10 6.48
C LYS A 23 -9.56 -9.60 5.15
N ILE A 24 -9.51 -10.42 4.11
CA ILE A 24 -10.15 -10.09 2.83
C ILE A 24 -11.64 -9.86 3.04
N GLY A 25 -12.33 -10.79 3.70
CA GLY A 25 -13.76 -10.69 3.96
C GLY A 25 -14.13 -9.50 4.84
N GLU A 26 -13.34 -9.25 5.88
CA GLU A 26 -13.51 -8.08 6.74
C GLU A 26 -13.41 -6.78 5.95
N TYR A 27 -12.35 -6.64 5.16
CA TYR A 27 -12.12 -5.48 4.31
C TYR A 27 -13.27 -5.29 3.31
N ALA A 28 -13.67 -6.37 2.61
CA ALA A 28 -14.74 -6.32 1.63
C ALA A 28 -16.06 -5.84 2.24
N ARG A 29 -16.40 -6.32 3.45
CA ARG A 29 -17.61 -5.88 4.14
C ARG A 29 -17.55 -4.40 4.51
N VAL A 30 -16.42 -3.94 5.00
CA VAL A 30 -16.26 -2.53 5.42
C VAL A 30 -16.44 -1.57 4.23
N VAL A 31 -15.95 -1.94 3.05
CA VAL A 31 -16.08 -1.11 1.85
C VAL A 31 -17.35 -1.41 1.03
N GLY A 32 -18.23 -2.26 1.55
CA GLY A 32 -19.54 -2.51 0.94
C GLY A 32 -19.53 -3.45 -0.25
N LEU A 33 -18.55 -4.32 -0.37
CA LEU A 33 -18.48 -5.34 -1.43
C LEU A 33 -19.16 -6.64 -0.98
N ASP A 34 -19.98 -7.20 -1.85
CA ASP A 34 -20.75 -8.42 -1.58
C ASP A 34 -20.49 -9.56 -2.59
N ASN A 35 -19.58 -9.35 -3.53
CA ASN A 35 -19.25 -10.38 -4.52
C ASN A 35 -18.69 -11.63 -3.81
N PRO A 36 -19.27 -12.82 -4.02
CA PRO A 36 -18.84 -14.07 -3.37
C PRO A 36 -17.37 -14.42 -3.55
N VAL A 37 -16.71 -13.91 -4.58
CA VAL A 37 -15.28 -14.19 -4.82
C VAL A 37 -14.37 -13.69 -3.67
N HIS A 38 -14.86 -12.73 -2.87
CA HIS A 38 -14.14 -12.21 -1.71
C HIS A 38 -14.41 -12.99 -0.41
N PHE A 39 -15.32 -13.95 -0.44
CA PHE A 39 -15.78 -14.65 0.78
C PHE A 39 -15.75 -16.17 0.66
N ASP A 40 -15.96 -16.70 -0.55
CA ASP A 40 -16.14 -18.13 -0.78
C ASP A 40 -15.11 -18.65 -1.79
N ARG A 41 -14.37 -19.66 -1.35
CA ARG A 41 -13.32 -20.30 -2.17
C ARG A 41 -13.88 -20.91 -3.44
N GLU A 42 -15.02 -21.59 -3.36
CA GLU A 42 -15.61 -22.22 -4.55
C GLU A 42 -16.04 -21.20 -5.59
N ALA A 43 -16.66 -20.11 -5.13
CA ALA A 43 -17.03 -19.00 -6.00
C ALA A 43 -15.81 -18.34 -6.66
N ALA A 44 -14.75 -18.15 -5.88
CA ALA A 44 -13.50 -17.58 -6.40
C ALA A 44 -12.88 -18.49 -7.47
N ARG A 45 -12.80 -19.79 -7.20
CA ARG A 45 -12.26 -20.78 -8.15
C ARG A 45 -13.11 -20.88 -9.42
N ALA A 46 -14.42 -20.84 -9.30
CA ALA A 46 -15.33 -20.82 -10.44
C ALA A 46 -15.13 -19.59 -11.31
N ALA A 47 -14.71 -18.46 -10.72
CA ALA A 47 -14.39 -17.22 -11.44
C ALA A 47 -12.94 -17.19 -11.99
N GLY A 48 -12.15 -18.25 -11.78
CA GLY A 48 -10.80 -18.38 -12.31
C GLY A 48 -9.67 -17.96 -11.36
N PHE A 49 -9.99 -17.67 -10.09
CA PHE A 49 -8.97 -17.33 -9.09
C PHE A 49 -8.50 -18.58 -8.34
N ARG A 50 -7.29 -18.56 -7.81
CA ARG A 50 -6.71 -19.70 -7.06
C ARG A 50 -7.41 -19.97 -5.74
N ASP A 51 -7.87 -18.92 -5.08
CA ASP A 51 -8.55 -18.93 -3.80
C ASP A 51 -9.37 -17.65 -3.66
N VAL A 52 -9.94 -17.40 -2.50
CA VAL A 52 -10.61 -16.13 -2.19
C VAL A 52 -9.72 -14.97 -2.62
N VAL A 53 -10.25 -14.09 -3.45
CA VAL A 53 -9.47 -12.99 -4.04
C VAL A 53 -9.71 -11.69 -3.27
N ALA A 54 -8.63 -10.96 -3.03
CA ALA A 54 -8.70 -9.65 -2.41
C ALA A 54 -9.27 -8.62 -3.39
N PRO A 55 -10.11 -7.68 -2.93
CA PRO A 55 -10.49 -6.53 -3.75
C PRO A 55 -9.25 -5.73 -4.16
N PRO A 56 -9.26 -5.04 -5.31
CA PRO A 56 -8.08 -4.31 -5.77
C PRO A 56 -7.48 -3.36 -4.75
N MET A 57 -8.28 -2.55 -4.08
CA MET A 57 -7.78 -1.59 -3.08
C MET A 57 -7.27 -2.23 -1.79
N PHE A 58 -7.42 -3.54 -1.62
CA PHE A 58 -6.76 -4.28 -0.55
C PHE A 58 -5.23 -4.12 -0.61
N ALA A 59 -4.70 -3.70 -1.76
CA ALA A 59 -3.28 -3.38 -1.90
C ALA A 59 -2.78 -2.35 -0.87
N VAL A 60 -3.65 -1.47 -0.38
CA VAL A 60 -3.32 -0.56 0.73
C VAL A 60 -2.99 -1.35 1.98
N VAL A 61 -3.72 -2.42 2.27
CA VAL A 61 -3.54 -3.24 3.48
C VAL A 61 -2.17 -3.91 3.48
N PHE A 62 -1.80 -4.61 2.41
CA PHE A 62 -0.52 -5.34 2.40
C PHE A 62 0.68 -4.43 2.10
N SER A 63 0.48 -3.23 1.54
CA SER A 63 1.57 -2.30 1.24
C SER A 63 1.87 -1.32 2.38
N SER A 64 0.89 -1.00 3.23
CA SER A 64 1.05 -0.05 4.33
C SER A 64 2.23 -0.35 5.26
N PRO A 65 2.50 -1.61 5.64
CA PRO A 65 3.65 -1.90 6.50
C PRO A 65 5.00 -1.53 5.91
N ALA A 66 5.11 -1.43 4.59
CA ALA A 66 6.34 -1.00 3.94
C ALA A 66 6.51 0.52 3.97
N VAL A 67 5.41 1.28 3.91
CA VAL A 67 5.43 2.75 3.95
C VAL A 67 5.54 3.27 5.38
N GLY A 68 4.98 2.56 6.35
CA GLY A 68 4.95 2.97 7.75
C GLY A 68 6.30 3.46 8.29
N PRO A 69 7.39 2.69 8.15
CA PRO A 69 8.71 3.11 8.62
C PRO A 69 9.19 4.43 8.02
N ALA A 70 8.83 4.72 6.76
CA ALA A 70 9.19 5.96 6.11
C ALA A 70 8.51 7.17 6.75
N MET A 71 7.28 7.00 7.21
CA MET A 71 6.52 8.10 7.84
C MET A 71 7.12 8.55 9.17
N PHE A 72 7.86 7.67 9.83
CA PHE A 72 8.48 7.93 11.13
C PHE A 72 10.01 8.06 11.06
N ASP A 73 10.57 8.01 9.86
CA ASP A 73 12.00 8.13 9.66
C ASP A 73 12.46 9.58 9.88
N PRO A 74 13.42 9.83 10.81
CA PRO A 74 13.94 11.16 11.03
C PRO A 74 14.54 11.84 9.81
N ASP A 75 15.05 11.04 8.85
CA ASP A 75 15.62 11.58 7.61
C ASP A 75 14.52 12.14 6.68
N VAL A 76 13.31 11.60 6.76
CA VAL A 76 12.12 12.12 6.09
C VAL A 76 11.60 13.36 6.82
N GLY A 77 11.59 13.30 8.15
CA GLY A 77 11.23 14.44 9.00
C GLY A 77 9.77 14.86 8.87
N MET A 78 8.87 13.94 8.57
CA MET A 78 7.44 14.23 8.41
C MET A 78 6.78 14.50 9.76
N ASN A 79 5.98 15.57 9.84
CA ASN A 79 5.09 15.75 10.99
C ASN A 79 3.84 14.91 10.81
N PHE A 80 3.88 13.69 11.32
CA PHE A 80 2.78 12.73 11.20
C PHE A 80 1.46 13.25 11.77
N ALA A 81 1.49 14.06 12.82
CA ALA A 81 0.28 14.59 13.44
C ALA A 81 -0.49 15.57 12.53
N ALA A 82 0.19 16.18 11.58
CA ALA A 82 -0.42 17.11 10.61
C ALA A 82 -0.59 16.49 9.22
N MET A 83 -0.33 15.19 9.08
CA MET A 83 -0.35 14.48 7.80
C MET A 83 -1.78 14.04 7.43
N VAL A 84 -2.09 14.16 6.16
CA VAL A 84 -3.26 13.53 5.55
C VAL A 84 -2.81 12.70 4.35
N HIS A 85 -3.53 11.60 4.10
CA HIS A 85 -3.32 10.79 2.91
C HIS A 85 -4.01 11.51 1.74
N GLY A 86 -3.23 12.18 0.91
CA GLY A 86 -3.75 13.07 -0.13
C GLY A 86 -4.05 12.41 -1.46
N GLY A 87 -3.43 11.27 -1.74
CA GLY A 87 -3.65 10.55 -3.00
C GLY A 87 -3.08 9.15 -2.98
N GLN A 88 -3.67 8.28 -3.78
CA GLN A 88 -3.23 6.91 -3.96
C GLN A 88 -3.47 6.48 -5.39
N GLU A 89 -2.42 5.97 -6.02
CA GLU A 89 -2.50 5.35 -7.35
C GLU A 89 -1.93 3.95 -7.28
N PHE A 90 -2.55 3.02 -8.00
CA PHE A 90 -2.02 1.67 -8.15
C PHE A 90 -2.02 1.24 -9.61
N GLU A 91 -0.96 0.53 -9.99
CA GLU A 91 -0.95 -0.35 -11.16
C GLU A 91 -1.07 -1.77 -10.63
N TRP A 92 -2.14 -2.48 -11.00
CA TRP A 92 -2.36 -3.86 -10.57
C TRP A 92 -1.77 -4.84 -11.59
N GLY A 93 -1.15 -5.89 -11.07
CA GLY A 93 -0.69 -7.04 -11.83
C GLY A 93 -1.53 -8.27 -11.49
N GLU A 94 -0.90 -9.33 -11.01
CA GLU A 94 -1.59 -10.54 -10.59
C GLU A 94 -2.51 -10.29 -9.39
N PRO A 95 -3.70 -10.90 -9.35
CA PRO A 95 -4.59 -10.80 -8.21
C PRO A 95 -3.95 -11.37 -6.94
N ALA A 96 -4.19 -10.71 -5.81
CA ALA A 96 -3.80 -11.23 -4.51
C ALA A 96 -4.92 -12.16 -4.00
N CYS A 97 -4.55 -13.37 -3.64
CA CYS A 97 -5.48 -14.37 -3.14
C CYS A 97 -5.08 -14.82 -1.73
N SER A 98 -6.06 -15.35 -1.00
CA SER A 98 -5.80 -15.99 0.30
C SER A 98 -4.69 -17.04 0.16
N GLY A 99 -3.73 -17.01 1.08
CA GLY A 99 -2.55 -17.87 1.08
C GLY A 99 -1.32 -17.26 0.41
N ASP A 100 -1.46 -16.15 -0.28
CA ASP A 100 -0.33 -15.48 -0.89
C ASP A 100 0.53 -14.80 0.17
N GLU A 101 1.84 -14.80 -0.08
CA GLU A 101 2.82 -14.06 0.69
C GLU A 101 3.30 -12.89 -0.16
N ILE A 102 2.93 -11.68 0.25
CA ILE A 102 3.23 -10.46 -0.50
C ILE A 102 4.40 -9.74 0.14
N THR A 103 5.46 -9.52 -0.63
CA THR A 103 6.63 -8.77 -0.20
C THR A 103 6.61 -7.40 -0.87
N THR A 104 6.60 -6.34 -0.06
CA THR A 104 6.50 -4.97 -0.53
C THR A 104 7.74 -4.18 -0.14
N THR A 105 8.29 -3.44 -1.09
CA THR A 105 9.36 -2.47 -0.87
C THR A 105 8.80 -1.06 -0.98
N ALA A 106 9.41 -0.10 -0.29
CA ALA A 106 9.05 1.31 -0.36
C ALA A 106 10.25 2.18 -0.67
N LYS A 107 10.04 3.22 -1.47
CA LYS A 107 11.06 4.18 -1.88
C LYS A 107 10.47 5.58 -1.83
N CYS A 108 11.26 6.55 -1.37
CA CYS A 108 10.87 7.96 -1.46
C CYS A 108 11.17 8.50 -2.86
N LEU A 109 10.13 8.92 -3.57
CA LEU A 109 10.29 9.50 -4.91
C LEU A 109 10.56 10.99 -4.87
N ASP A 110 9.86 11.72 -3.99
CA ASP A 110 9.96 13.17 -3.94
C ASP A 110 9.52 13.71 -2.58
N ILE A 111 10.09 14.83 -2.18
CA ILE A 111 9.66 15.64 -1.04
C ILE A 111 9.74 17.10 -1.50
N SER A 112 8.61 17.78 -1.52
CA SER A 112 8.51 19.16 -1.99
C SER A 112 7.57 19.97 -1.12
N GLU A 113 7.66 21.30 -1.27
CA GLU A 113 6.78 22.23 -0.60
C GLU A 113 6.02 23.06 -1.61
N LYS A 114 4.74 23.25 -1.36
CA LYS A 114 3.91 24.16 -2.13
C LYS A 114 2.81 24.75 -1.24
N ASP A 115 2.70 26.06 -1.25
CA ASP A 115 1.65 26.79 -0.53
C ASP A 115 1.58 26.43 0.98
N GLY A 116 2.74 26.31 1.63
CA GLY A 116 2.84 25.98 3.05
C GLY A 116 2.50 24.54 3.39
N LYS A 117 2.50 23.64 2.40
CA LYS A 117 2.25 22.21 2.57
C LYS A 117 3.42 21.40 2.05
N GLY A 118 3.83 20.40 2.81
CA GLY A 118 4.81 19.42 2.36
C GLY A 118 4.11 18.29 1.61
N PHE A 119 4.68 17.90 0.46
CA PHE A 119 4.22 16.78 -0.35
C PHE A 119 5.28 15.69 -0.31
N TYR A 120 4.92 14.54 0.22
CA TYR A 120 5.81 13.39 0.38
C TYR A 120 5.28 12.27 -0.52
N ILE A 121 6.06 11.90 -1.52
CA ILE A 121 5.66 10.92 -2.53
C ILE A 121 6.48 9.65 -2.33
N PHE A 122 5.81 8.54 -2.07
CA PHE A 122 6.44 7.23 -1.93
C PHE A 122 5.93 6.28 -3.00
N GLU A 123 6.80 5.39 -3.44
CA GLU A 123 6.44 4.30 -4.33
C GLU A 123 6.56 2.99 -3.56
N THR A 124 5.55 2.14 -3.69
CA THR A 124 5.60 0.77 -3.22
C THR A 124 5.57 -0.20 -4.40
N ASN A 125 6.31 -1.29 -4.29
CA ASN A 125 6.27 -2.38 -5.25
C ASN A 125 6.04 -3.69 -4.51
N ALA A 126 4.93 -4.33 -4.78
CA ALA A 126 4.49 -5.55 -4.11
C ALA A 126 4.54 -6.73 -5.08
N VAL A 127 5.22 -7.80 -4.67
CA VAL A 127 5.32 -9.05 -5.42
C VAL A 127 4.82 -10.21 -4.58
N ASN A 128 4.27 -11.24 -5.23
CA ASN A 128 3.85 -12.46 -4.54
C ASN A 128 5.03 -13.44 -4.38
N GLN A 129 4.76 -14.61 -3.81
CA GLN A 129 5.77 -15.67 -3.58
C GLN A 129 6.39 -16.19 -4.87
N ASN A 130 5.75 -16.00 -6.02
CA ASN A 130 6.27 -16.41 -7.32
C ASN A 130 7.11 -15.33 -8.00
N GLY A 131 7.25 -14.16 -7.37
CA GLY A 131 7.94 -13.01 -7.95
C GLY A 131 7.10 -12.20 -8.93
N ASP A 132 5.81 -12.49 -9.07
CA ASP A 132 4.91 -11.74 -9.94
C ASP A 132 4.51 -10.43 -9.28
N GLN A 133 4.47 -9.36 -10.06
CA GLN A 133 4.00 -8.06 -9.57
C GLN A 133 2.49 -8.13 -9.29
N VAL A 134 2.14 -7.75 -8.08
CA VAL A 134 0.74 -7.69 -7.63
C VAL A 134 0.22 -6.26 -7.67
N ALA A 135 1.00 -5.31 -7.16
CA ALA A 135 0.63 -3.90 -7.18
C ALA A 135 1.87 -3.00 -7.07
N ARG A 136 1.91 -1.98 -7.91
CA ARG A 136 2.82 -0.84 -7.74
C ARG A 136 1.99 0.35 -7.32
N GLY A 137 2.32 0.94 -6.17
CA GLY A 137 1.57 2.06 -5.61
C GLY A 137 2.36 3.35 -5.61
N THR A 138 1.68 4.47 -5.83
CA THR A 138 2.21 5.82 -5.60
C THR A 138 1.38 6.45 -4.50
N TRP A 139 2.05 6.79 -3.41
CA TRP A 139 1.43 7.32 -2.18
C TRP A 139 1.76 8.80 -2.07
N THR A 140 0.74 9.63 -2.01
CA THR A 140 0.90 11.06 -1.81
C THR A 140 0.43 11.41 -0.41
N LEU A 141 1.38 11.79 0.45
CA LEU A 141 1.10 12.24 1.81
C LEU A 141 1.34 13.74 1.89
N ILE A 142 0.39 14.46 2.47
CA ILE A 142 0.43 15.92 2.55
C ILE A 142 0.50 16.32 4.02
N VAL A 143 1.48 17.16 4.35
CA VAL A 143 1.66 17.69 5.71
C VAL A 143 1.38 19.19 5.68
N ARG A 144 0.47 19.63 6.53
CA ARG A 144 0.11 21.04 6.63
C ARG A 144 1.04 21.78 7.58
N GLY A 145 1.29 23.06 7.30
CA GLY A 145 2.04 23.92 8.20
C GLY A 145 3.56 23.71 8.18
N VAL A 146 4.11 23.43 7.01
CA VAL A 146 5.56 23.36 6.81
C VAL A 146 6.14 24.72 6.41
#